data_7116a068522264409d7f961bfd357233
#
_entry.id   7116a068522264409d7f961bfd357233
#
_cell.length_a   1.000
_cell.length_b   1.000
_cell.length_c   1.000
_cell.angle_alpha   90.00
_cell.angle_beta   90.00
_cell.angle_gamma   90.00
#
_symmetry.space_group_name_H-M   'P 1'
#
loop_
_entity.id
_entity.type
_entity.pdbx_description
1 polymer ?
#
loop_
_entity_poly.entity_id
_entity_poly.type
_entity_poly.pdbx_seq_one_letter_code
_entity_poly.pdbx_strand_id
1 'polypeptide(L)'
;MAQLSDDCYANDGALLTDATALAEIEERVAPVVETETVPLQVAAGRILARDIIATMNLPPHDNSAVDGYAVAHADLIPDRDTAMPVTGRAAAGRPLDRPARRGEAIRIFTGAAMPEGTDTVMMQEDCAFEAGRVLLKPGIRRGANRRHAGEDITEGDVALPAGQRLRAPDLGLAAALGNRELCVFRPLRVALLSTGDEVRDPGAPLPRGAIYDANRFMLGSLLAGLGCVVSDLGIRPDREAALIDALAEASAQHDLIVTSGGVSTGEEDHVKSAVERLGTLHFWRLAIKPGRPVALGQVGGVPLIGLPGNPVAVIVTFLVLARPLITKLAGATNSEPRLFPVSAGFAYRKKPGRREYLRASLKRSGDAVVAVKYARDGAGILSSIVRSDGLVILDEAASELTVGTLVDFLPFSEVMG
;
A
#
# COMPACT_ATOMS: atom_id res chain seq x y z
N MET A 1 24.88 1.99 5.35
CA MET A 1 25.60 2.72 4.28
C MET A 1 24.94 4.07 4.08
N ALA A 2 25.70 5.13 3.94
CA ALA A 2 25.23 6.49 3.76
C ALA A 2 24.62 6.67 2.35
N GLN A 3 23.32 6.52 2.21
CA GLN A 3 22.65 6.45 0.92
C GLN A 3 22.33 7.83 0.30
N LEU A 4 22.34 8.90 1.10
CA LEU A 4 22.07 10.26 0.65
C LEU A 4 23.31 11.17 0.75
N SER A 5 24.52 10.60 0.70
CA SER A 5 25.78 11.32 0.86
C SER A 5 26.45 11.71 -0.46
N ASP A 6 26.01 11.16 -1.58
CA ASP A 6 26.69 11.36 -2.86
C ASP A 6 26.33 12.70 -3.49
N ASP A 7 27.32 13.35 -4.13
CA ASP A 7 27.15 14.60 -4.89
C ASP A 7 26.10 14.50 -6.02
N CYS A 8 25.70 13.30 -6.37
CA CYS A 8 24.65 13.04 -7.37
C CYS A 8 23.25 13.50 -6.95
N TYR A 9 23.02 13.74 -5.65
CA TYR A 9 21.80 14.44 -5.17
C TYR A 9 21.95 15.96 -5.21
N ALA A 10 23.16 16.47 -5.46
CA ALA A 10 23.39 17.89 -5.67
C ALA A 10 22.73 18.32 -6.99
N ASN A 11 21.70 19.13 -6.90
CA ASN A 11 21.03 19.70 -8.06
C ASN A 11 21.27 21.22 -8.04
N ASP A 12 22.03 21.76 -9.01
CA ASP A 12 22.48 23.16 -9.11
C ASP A 12 21.34 24.21 -9.14
N GLY A 13 20.32 24.04 -8.34
CA GLY A 13 19.16 24.93 -8.20
C GLY A 13 18.13 24.82 -9.33
N ALA A 14 18.28 23.89 -10.28
CA ALA A 14 17.28 23.57 -11.28
C ALA A 14 16.00 23.00 -10.61
N LEU A 15 14.84 23.19 -11.25
CA LEU A 15 13.60 22.57 -10.82
C LEU A 15 13.62 21.09 -11.21
N LEU A 16 13.49 20.22 -10.20
CA LEU A 16 13.40 18.78 -10.37
C LEU A 16 11.93 18.37 -10.51
N THR A 17 11.57 17.60 -11.52
CA THR A 17 10.22 17.04 -11.60
C THR A 17 10.03 15.97 -10.52
N ASP A 18 8.80 15.76 -10.09
CA ASP A 18 8.48 14.66 -9.15
C ASP A 18 8.83 13.30 -9.75
N ALA A 19 8.61 13.09 -11.05
CA ALA A 19 8.99 11.87 -11.74
C ALA A 19 10.51 11.61 -11.68
N THR A 20 11.33 12.65 -11.91
CA THR A 20 12.78 12.52 -11.78
C THR A 20 13.21 12.25 -10.34
N ALA A 21 12.59 12.93 -9.37
CA ALA A 21 12.87 12.71 -7.96
C ALA A 21 12.51 11.28 -7.51
N LEU A 22 11.39 10.75 -7.99
CA LEU A 22 10.98 9.36 -7.70
C LEU A 22 11.92 8.34 -8.35
N ALA A 23 12.37 8.58 -9.59
CA ALA A 23 13.34 7.71 -10.26
C ALA A 23 14.68 7.65 -9.47
N GLU A 24 15.17 8.78 -8.99
CA GLU A 24 16.36 8.86 -8.14
C GLU A 24 16.20 8.06 -6.84
N ILE A 25 15.03 8.18 -6.19
CA ILE A 25 14.71 7.40 -4.98
C ILE A 25 14.69 5.90 -5.31
N GLU A 26 14.02 5.50 -6.39
CA GLU A 26 13.90 4.09 -6.77
C GLU A 26 15.26 3.46 -7.08
N GLU A 27 16.13 4.18 -7.77
CA GLU A 27 17.44 3.68 -8.18
C GLU A 27 18.45 3.60 -7.01
N ARG A 28 18.41 4.58 -6.08
CA ARG A 28 19.52 4.81 -5.14
C ARG A 28 19.20 4.47 -3.69
N VAL A 29 17.91 4.37 -3.34
CA VAL A 29 17.50 4.10 -1.97
C VAL A 29 17.26 2.60 -1.77
N ALA A 30 17.89 2.05 -0.75
CA ALA A 30 17.68 0.67 -0.32
C ALA A 30 17.08 0.65 1.12
N PRO A 31 16.46 -0.47 1.53
CA PRO A 31 15.97 -0.62 2.91
C PRO A 31 17.09 -0.38 3.93
N VAL A 32 16.77 0.37 5.00
CA VAL A 32 17.69 0.64 6.12
C VAL A 32 17.35 -0.17 7.36
N VAL A 33 16.27 -0.92 7.32
CA VAL A 33 15.75 -1.70 8.44
C VAL A 33 16.13 -3.17 8.31
N GLU A 34 16.35 -3.81 9.45
CA GLU A 34 16.59 -5.24 9.55
C GLU A 34 15.32 -6.05 9.36
N THR A 35 15.47 -7.36 9.16
CA THR A 35 14.35 -8.29 9.08
C THR A 35 14.13 -9.00 10.41
N GLU A 36 12.88 -9.36 10.69
CA GLU A 36 12.50 -10.16 11.85
C GLU A 36 11.43 -11.18 11.46
N THR A 37 11.33 -12.25 12.23
CA THR A 37 10.27 -13.25 12.05
C THR A 37 9.16 -12.99 13.05
N VAL A 38 7.93 -12.86 12.55
CA VAL A 38 6.75 -12.58 13.38
C VAL A 38 5.63 -13.57 13.12
N PRO A 39 4.81 -13.90 14.14
CA PRO A 39 3.61 -14.68 13.97
C PRO A 39 2.61 -13.99 13.02
N LEU A 40 1.81 -14.78 12.27
CA LEU A 40 0.79 -14.24 11.34
C LEU A 40 -0.15 -13.23 11.99
N GLN A 41 -0.50 -13.42 13.27
CA GLN A 41 -1.45 -12.57 14.01
C GLN A 41 -1.00 -11.11 14.12
N VAL A 42 0.31 -10.84 14.04
CA VAL A 42 0.88 -9.50 14.14
C VAL A 42 1.57 -9.03 12.86
N ALA A 43 1.42 -9.79 11.76
CA ALA A 43 2.04 -9.48 10.48
C ALA A 43 1.24 -8.48 9.62
N ALA A 44 -0.02 -8.18 9.98
CA ALA A 44 -0.84 -7.22 9.23
C ALA A 44 -0.16 -5.84 9.16
N GLY A 45 -0.12 -5.24 7.96
CA GLY A 45 0.50 -3.93 7.72
C GLY A 45 2.04 -3.94 7.67
N ARG A 46 2.69 -5.07 7.99
CA ARG A 46 4.14 -5.24 7.86
C ARG A 46 4.54 -5.41 6.39
N ILE A 47 5.80 -5.20 6.07
CA ILE A 47 6.35 -5.38 4.73
C ILE A 47 7.07 -6.73 4.71
N LEU A 48 6.69 -7.58 3.76
CA LEU A 48 7.28 -8.92 3.59
C LEU A 48 8.74 -8.79 3.14
N ALA A 49 9.66 -9.47 3.84
CA ALA A 49 11.09 -9.37 3.54
C ALA A 49 11.61 -10.45 2.60
N ARG A 50 10.86 -11.52 2.41
CA ARG A 50 11.18 -12.63 1.51
C ARG A 50 9.93 -13.15 0.82
N ASP A 51 10.07 -13.64 -0.40
CA ASP A 51 8.98 -14.29 -1.11
C ASP A 51 8.41 -15.45 -0.29
N ILE A 52 7.08 -15.58 -0.31
CA ILE A 52 6.42 -16.81 0.13
C ILE A 52 6.24 -17.69 -1.10
N ILE A 53 7.03 -18.76 -1.15
CA ILE A 53 6.91 -19.79 -2.17
C ILE A 53 5.89 -20.82 -1.69
N ALA A 54 4.94 -21.19 -2.54
CA ALA A 54 3.98 -22.23 -2.26
C ALA A 54 4.68 -23.59 -2.08
N THR A 55 4.59 -24.16 -0.89
CA THR A 55 5.17 -25.48 -0.56
C THR A 55 4.23 -26.63 -0.86
N MET A 56 3.03 -26.32 -1.33
CA MET A 56 1.97 -27.25 -1.70
C MET A 56 1.00 -26.58 -2.65
N ASN A 57 0.27 -27.39 -3.40
CA ASN A 57 -0.83 -26.90 -4.22
C ASN A 57 -1.96 -26.28 -3.36
N LEU A 58 -2.65 -25.28 -3.88
CA LEU A 58 -3.88 -24.73 -3.31
C LEU A 58 -5.00 -24.79 -4.38
N PRO A 59 -6.06 -25.59 -4.17
CA PRO A 59 -6.24 -26.57 -3.10
C PRO A 59 -5.24 -27.73 -3.18
N PRO A 60 -4.98 -28.45 -2.07
CA PRO A 60 -3.92 -29.47 -2.01
C PRO A 60 -4.24 -30.76 -2.80
N HIS A 61 -5.50 -30.99 -3.10
CA HIS A 61 -5.99 -32.13 -3.87
C HIS A 61 -7.26 -31.73 -4.62
N ASP A 62 -7.60 -32.53 -5.63
CA ASP A 62 -8.87 -32.38 -6.32
C ASP A 62 -10.04 -32.51 -5.36
N ASN A 63 -11.01 -31.62 -5.45
CA ASN A 63 -12.16 -31.62 -4.55
C ASN A 63 -13.45 -31.23 -5.29
N SER A 64 -14.59 -31.54 -4.65
CA SER A 64 -15.89 -31.16 -5.18
C SER A 64 -16.16 -29.67 -4.99
N ALA A 65 -16.63 -29.01 -6.05
CA ALA A 65 -17.12 -27.64 -6.01
C ALA A 65 -18.55 -27.54 -5.45
N VAL A 66 -19.29 -28.66 -5.40
CA VAL A 66 -20.73 -28.70 -5.07
C VAL A 66 -21.06 -29.91 -4.23
N ASP A 67 -22.22 -29.90 -3.61
CA ASP A 67 -22.83 -31.09 -3.01
C ASP A 67 -23.47 -31.93 -4.10
N GLY A 68 -23.19 -33.26 -4.09
CA GLY A 68 -23.70 -34.10 -5.16
C GLY A 68 -23.23 -35.56 -5.08
N TYR A 69 -22.98 -36.12 -6.25
CA TYR A 69 -22.53 -37.51 -6.40
C TYR A 69 -21.32 -37.57 -7.33
N ALA A 70 -20.18 -38.02 -6.82
CA ALA A 70 -18.98 -38.28 -7.57
C ALA A 70 -19.07 -39.57 -8.33
N VAL A 71 -18.75 -39.55 -9.62
CA VAL A 71 -18.82 -40.70 -10.53
C VAL A 71 -17.64 -40.70 -11.50
N ALA A 72 -17.35 -41.87 -12.08
CA ALA A 72 -16.55 -41.90 -13.27
C ALA A 72 -17.43 -41.52 -14.48
N HIS A 73 -17.08 -40.44 -15.20
CA HIS A 73 -17.86 -39.99 -16.35
C HIS A 73 -18.04 -41.08 -17.42
N ALA A 74 -17.07 -41.97 -17.56
CA ALA A 74 -17.10 -43.07 -18.51
C ALA A 74 -18.17 -44.13 -18.18
N ASP A 75 -18.76 -44.08 -16.99
CA ASP A 75 -19.82 -45.01 -16.58
C ASP A 75 -21.23 -44.41 -16.80
N LEU A 76 -21.33 -43.14 -17.23
CA LEU A 76 -22.56 -42.47 -17.60
C LEU A 76 -23.03 -42.91 -19.00
N ILE A 77 -24.34 -43.08 -19.17
CA ILE A 77 -24.93 -43.38 -20.48
C ILE A 77 -25.20 -42.02 -21.19
N PRO A 78 -24.65 -41.78 -22.39
CA PRO A 78 -24.67 -40.43 -23.01
C PRO A 78 -26.04 -39.81 -23.22
N ASP A 79 -27.06 -40.63 -23.61
CA ASP A 79 -28.33 -40.13 -24.13
C ASP A 79 -29.55 -40.50 -23.24
N ARG A 80 -29.31 -41.05 -22.04
CA ARG A 80 -30.38 -41.40 -21.12
C ARG A 80 -29.92 -41.40 -19.67
N ASP A 81 -30.86 -41.39 -18.75
CA ASP A 81 -30.59 -41.44 -17.31
C ASP A 81 -29.79 -42.70 -16.92
N THR A 82 -28.82 -42.51 -16.04
CA THR A 82 -27.97 -43.57 -15.51
C THR A 82 -28.30 -43.79 -14.04
N ALA A 83 -28.73 -45.01 -13.66
CA ALA A 83 -29.00 -45.37 -12.28
C ALA A 83 -27.78 -46.07 -11.67
N MET A 84 -27.20 -45.51 -10.61
CA MET A 84 -26.02 -46.07 -9.91
C MET A 84 -26.31 -46.32 -8.42
N PRO A 85 -25.79 -47.41 -7.81
CA PRO A 85 -25.83 -47.59 -6.37
C PRO A 85 -24.95 -46.57 -5.69
N VAL A 86 -25.42 -45.98 -4.59
CA VAL A 86 -24.61 -45.08 -3.73
C VAL A 86 -23.99 -45.94 -2.63
N THR A 87 -22.68 -46.15 -2.72
CA THR A 87 -21.98 -47.14 -1.91
C THR A 87 -20.96 -46.54 -0.95
N GLY A 88 -20.85 -45.19 -0.93
CA GLY A 88 -19.93 -44.49 -0.08
C GLY A 88 -20.29 -43.02 0.09
N ARG A 89 -19.54 -42.34 0.97
CA ARG A 89 -19.70 -40.95 1.30
C ARG A 89 -18.34 -40.31 1.52
N ALA A 90 -18.09 -39.17 0.88
CA ALA A 90 -16.93 -38.31 1.08
C ALA A 90 -17.37 -36.93 1.58
N ALA A 91 -16.77 -36.42 2.63
CA ALA A 91 -17.04 -35.12 3.19
C ALA A 91 -15.69 -34.37 3.45
N ALA A 92 -15.74 -33.07 3.60
CA ALA A 92 -14.55 -32.30 3.96
C ALA A 92 -13.92 -32.84 5.25
N GLY A 93 -12.61 -33.11 5.20
CA GLY A 93 -11.87 -33.74 6.30
C GLY A 93 -12.18 -35.26 6.54
N ARG A 94 -13.04 -35.84 5.73
CA ARG A 94 -13.40 -37.28 5.79
C ARG A 94 -13.49 -37.84 4.37
N PRO A 95 -12.34 -38.08 3.71
CA PRO A 95 -12.32 -38.66 2.37
C PRO A 95 -12.87 -40.09 2.39
N LEU A 96 -13.22 -40.63 1.21
CA LEU A 96 -13.49 -42.06 1.06
C LEU A 96 -12.18 -42.82 1.28
N ASP A 97 -12.21 -43.86 2.07
CA ASP A 97 -11.04 -44.67 2.49
C ASP A 97 -10.60 -45.74 1.47
N ARG A 98 -11.28 -45.82 0.33
CA ARG A 98 -11.00 -46.75 -0.77
C ARG A 98 -11.21 -46.08 -2.14
N PRO A 99 -10.66 -46.62 -3.22
CA PRO A 99 -11.06 -46.23 -4.55
C PRO A 99 -12.53 -46.50 -4.85
N ALA A 100 -13.16 -45.65 -5.64
CA ALA A 100 -14.48 -45.89 -6.17
C ALA A 100 -14.43 -46.99 -7.25
N ARG A 101 -15.40 -47.87 -7.26
CA ARG A 101 -15.52 -48.95 -8.23
C ARG A 101 -16.31 -48.49 -9.45
N ARG A 102 -16.10 -49.15 -10.56
CA ARG A 102 -16.89 -48.91 -11.78
C ARG A 102 -18.40 -49.11 -11.53
N GLY A 103 -19.21 -48.17 -12.02
CA GLY A 103 -20.66 -48.22 -11.95
C GLY A 103 -21.26 -47.88 -10.59
N GLU A 104 -20.49 -47.32 -9.65
CA GLU A 104 -21.00 -46.80 -8.39
C GLU A 104 -20.90 -45.27 -8.32
N ALA A 105 -21.79 -44.66 -7.54
CA ALA A 105 -21.75 -43.25 -7.19
C ALA A 105 -21.37 -43.08 -5.72
N ILE A 106 -20.56 -42.05 -5.42
CA ILE A 106 -20.17 -41.69 -4.07
C ILE A 106 -20.85 -40.38 -3.69
N ARG A 107 -21.62 -40.36 -2.61
CA ARG A 107 -22.18 -39.12 -2.07
C ARG A 107 -21.04 -38.23 -1.66
N ILE A 108 -20.92 -36.99 -2.26
CA ILE A 108 -19.84 -36.07 -2.01
C ILE A 108 -20.39 -34.69 -1.62
N PHE A 109 -19.64 -33.99 -0.80
CA PHE A 109 -19.96 -32.62 -0.33
C PHE A 109 -18.92 -31.66 -0.77
N THR A 110 -19.30 -30.39 -0.90
CA THR A 110 -18.42 -29.27 -1.26
C THR A 110 -17.14 -29.28 -0.42
N GLY A 111 -15.99 -29.16 -1.08
CA GLY A 111 -14.67 -29.19 -0.45
C GLY A 111 -14.16 -30.58 -0.06
N ALA A 112 -14.95 -31.63 -0.24
CA ALA A 112 -14.48 -33.02 -0.03
C ALA A 112 -13.51 -33.43 -1.14
N ALA A 113 -12.47 -34.18 -0.77
CA ALA A 113 -11.55 -34.78 -1.73
C ALA A 113 -12.29 -35.68 -2.69
N MET A 114 -11.97 -35.59 -3.98
CA MET A 114 -12.50 -36.48 -5.01
C MET A 114 -12.05 -37.90 -4.73
N PRO A 115 -13.00 -38.88 -4.65
CA PRO A 115 -12.64 -40.26 -4.53
C PRO A 115 -11.83 -40.75 -5.72
N GLU A 116 -10.76 -41.47 -5.49
CA GLU A 116 -9.98 -42.10 -6.55
C GLU A 116 -10.89 -42.94 -7.44
N GLY A 117 -10.74 -42.86 -8.74
CA GLY A 117 -11.60 -43.53 -9.73
C GLY A 117 -12.81 -42.70 -10.16
N THR A 118 -13.06 -41.54 -9.58
CA THR A 118 -14.08 -40.57 -10.04
C THR A 118 -13.43 -39.33 -10.65
N ASP A 119 -14.15 -38.71 -11.58
CA ASP A 119 -13.64 -37.52 -12.29
C ASP A 119 -14.69 -36.42 -12.50
N THR A 120 -15.96 -36.69 -12.12
CA THR A 120 -17.11 -35.81 -12.38
C THR A 120 -18.05 -35.82 -11.19
N VAL A 121 -18.61 -34.66 -10.85
CA VAL A 121 -19.63 -34.54 -9.80
C VAL A 121 -20.95 -34.07 -10.37
N MET A 122 -21.99 -34.85 -10.19
CA MET A 122 -23.38 -34.44 -10.47
C MET A 122 -23.92 -33.66 -9.29
N MET A 123 -24.51 -32.48 -9.53
CA MET A 123 -25.17 -31.71 -8.48
C MET A 123 -26.34 -32.46 -7.91
N GLN A 124 -26.57 -32.42 -6.60
CA GLN A 124 -27.68 -33.12 -5.95
C GLN A 124 -29.05 -32.68 -6.45
N GLU A 125 -29.15 -31.40 -6.87
CA GLU A 125 -30.37 -30.75 -7.41
C GLU A 125 -30.79 -31.36 -8.76
N ASP A 126 -29.84 -31.92 -9.50
CA ASP A 126 -30.04 -32.54 -10.81
C ASP A 126 -30.23 -34.07 -10.71
N CYS A 127 -30.30 -34.61 -9.51
CA CYS A 127 -30.38 -36.05 -9.25
C CYS A 127 -31.66 -36.42 -8.50
N ALA A 128 -32.15 -37.64 -8.74
CA ALA A 128 -33.14 -38.27 -7.88
C ALA A 128 -32.49 -39.41 -7.13
N PHE A 129 -32.70 -39.49 -5.82
CA PHE A 129 -32.18 -40.60 -4.97
C PHE A 129 -33.32 -41.37 -4.39
N GLU A 130 -33.35 -42.66 -4.68
CA GLU A 130 -34.39 -43.62 -4.21
C GLU A 130 -33.80 -45.01 -4.02
N ALA A 131 -34.22 -45.68 -2.97
CA ALA A 131 -33.86 -47.07 -2.66
C ALA A 131 -32.34 -47.37 -2.73
N GLY A 132 -31.49 -46.42 -2.25
CA GLY A 132 -30.02 -46.59 -2.24
C GLY A 132 -29.34 -46.36 -3.61
N ARG A 133 -30.09 -45.93 -4.60
CA ARG A 133 -29.57 -45.60 -5.95
C ARG A 133 -29.81 -44.13 -6.28
N VAL A 134 -28.89 -43.54 -7.02
CA VAL A 134 -29.05 -42.20 -7.61
C VAL A 134 -29.33 -42.32 -9.11
N LEU A 135 -30.29 -41.55 -9.58
CA LEU A 135 -30.62 -41.39 -10.99
C LEU A 135 -29.92 -40.12 -11.49
N LEU A 136 -28.98 -40.26 -12.39
CA LEU A 136 -28.11 -39.23 -12.95
C LEU A 136 -28.58 -38.86 -14.36
N LYS A 137 -28.89 -37.60 -14.63
CA LYS A 137 -29.32 -37.12 -15.95
C LYS A 137 -28.15 -37.10 -16.93
N PRO A 138 -28.40 -37.34 -18.25
CA PRO A 138 -27.37 -37.27 -19.26
C PRO A 138 -26.94 -35.83 -19.52
N GLY A 139 -25.78 -35.63 -20.24
CA GLY A 139 -25.33 -34.35 -20.75
C GLY A 139 -24.32 -33.59 -19.90
N ILE A 140 -23.95 -34.11 -18.72
CA ILE A 140 -22.86 -33.50 -17.96
C ILE A 140 -21.51 -33.69 -18.66
N ARG A 141 -20.66 -32.66 -18.59
CA ARG A 141 -19.29 -32.75 -19.17
C ARG A 141 -18.36 -33.48 -18.20
N ARG A 142 -17.40 -34.24 -18.76
CA ARG A 142 -16.33 -34.84 -17.97
C ARG A 142 -15.57 -33.76 -17.21
N GLY A 143 -15.29 -33.99 -15.94
CA GLY A 143 -14.60 -33.05 -15.06
C GLY A 143 -15.48 -31.93 -14.48
N ALA A 144 -16.79 -31.91 -14.78
CA ALA A 144 -17.67 -30.89 -14.26
C ALA A 144 -17.75 -30.94 -12.73
N ASN A 145 -17.83 -29.74 -12.12
CA ASN A 145 -17.93 -29.52 -10.68
C ASN A 145 -16.78 -30.10 -9.84
N ARG A 146 -15.63 -30.34 -10.47
CA ARG A 146 -14.37 -30.72 -9.84
C ARG A 146 -13.43 -29.50 -9.85
N ARG A 147 -12.90 -29.16 -8.72
CA ARG A 147 -11.76 -28.23 -8.60
C ARG A 147 -10.47 -29.04 -8.63
N HIS A 148 -9.52 -28.57 -9.43
CA HIS A 148 -8.23 -29.26 -9.53
C HIS A 148 -7.27 -28.86 -8.43
N ALA A 149 -6.42 -29.79 -8.02
CA ALA A 149 -5.27 -29.46 -7.19
C ALA A 149 -4.44 -28.35 -7.86
N GLY A 150 -4.09 -27.29 -7.11
CA GLY A 150 -3.30 -26.19 -7.64
C GLY A 150 -4.03 -25.22 -8.57
N GLU A 151 -5.37 -25.29 -8.69
CA GLU A 151 -6.10 -24.36 -9.58
C GLU A 151 -6.01 -22.90 -9.15
N ASP A 152 -5.72 -22.62 -7.88
CA ASP A 152 -5.50 -21.27 -7.34
C ASP A 152 -4.00 -20.95 -7.30
N ILE A 153 -3.20 -21.80 -6.67
CA ILE A 153 -1.73 -21.66 -6.62
C ILE A 153 -1.10 -23.03 -6.76
N THR A 154 -0.10 -23.12 -7.64
CA THR A 154 0.67 -24.35 -7.86
C THR A 154 1.89 -24.39 -6.94
N GLU A 155 2.25 -25.57 -6.44
CA GLU A 155 3.48 -25.77 -5.68
C GLU A 155 4.70 -25.24 -6.47
N GLY A 156 5.52 -24.42 -5.81
CA GLY A 156 6.68 -23.73 -6.39
C GLY A 156 6.41 -22.31 -6.88
N ASP A 157 5.16 -21.88 -7.01
CA ASP A 157 4.83 -20.50 -7.40
C ASP A 157 5.15 -19.50 -6.27
N VAL A 158 5.47 -18.26 -6.65
CA VAL A 158 5.55 -17.14 -5.72
C VAL A 158 4.13 -16.70 -5.36
N ALA A 159 3.68 -17.09 -4.18
CA ALA A 159 2.34 -16.75 -3.69
C ALA A 159 2.24 -15.29 -3.22
N LEU A 160 3.28 -14.80 -2.53
CA LEU A 160 3.39 -13.40 -2.11
C LEU A 160 4.83 -12.93 -2.32
N PRO A 161 5.07 -11.86 -3.09
CA PRO A 161 6.41 -11.35 -3.33
C PRO A 161 6.95 -10.53 -2.15
N ALA A 162 8.28 -10.54 -1.99
CA ALA A 162 8.98 -9.65 -1.08
C ALA A 162 8.70 -8.18 -1.42
N GLY A 163 8.75 -7.32 -0.40
CA GLY A 163 8.46 -5.89 -0.54
C GLY A 163 6.96 -5.55 -0.53
N GLN A 164 6.09 -6.54 -0.51
CA GLN A 164 4.65 -6.31 -0.41
C GLN A 164 4.25 -5.95 1.03
N ARG A 165 3.41 -4.90 1.20
CA ARG A 165 2.73 -4.62 2.46
C ARG A 165 1.58 -5.60 2.65
N LEU A 166 1.61 -6.36 3.75
CA LEU A 166 0.67 -7.44 4.04
C LEU A 166 -0.71 -6.91 4.43
N ARG A 167 -1.73 -7.29 3.67
CA ARG A 167 -3.15 -7.01 3.92
C ARG A 167 -3.82 -8.26 4.48
N ALA A 168 -5.05 -8.13 4.94
CA ALA A 168 -5.82 -9.26 5.47
C ALA A 168 -5.91 -10.47 4.51
N PRO A 169 -6.18 -10.32 3.19
CA PRO A 169 -6.18 -11.45 2.26
C PRO A 169 -4.81 -12.13 2.13
N ASP A 170 -3.73 -11.35 2.20
CA ASP A 170 -2.36 -11.87 2.07
C ASP A 170 -2.01 -12.80 3.26
N LEU A 171 -2.46 -12.44 4.47
CA LEU A 171 -2.33 -13.30 5.65
C LEU A 171 -3.16 -14.58 5.53
N GLY A 172 -4.37 -14.46 4.96
CA GLY A 172 -5.23 -15.61 4.68
C GLY A 172 -4.55 -16.60 3.72
N LEU A 173 -3.93 -16.08 2.66
CA LEU A 173 -3.20 -16.89 1.69
C LEU A 173 -1.97 -17.56 2.32
N ALA A 174 -1.17 -16.81 3.08
CA ALA A 174 -0.02 -17.35 3.80
C ALA A 174 -0.44 -18.48 4.77
N ALA A 175 -1.56 -18.30 5.48
CA ALA A 175 -2.11 -19.32 6.37
C ALA A 175 -2.59 -20.55 5.60
N ALA A 176 -3.26 -20.38 4.45
CA ALA A 176 -3.73 -21.47 3.59
C ALA A 176 -2.57 -22.33 3.04
N LEU A 177 -1.40 -21.73 2.87
CA LEU A 177 -0.14 -22.38 2.50
C LEU A 177 0.65 -22.95 3.70
N GLY A 178 0.07 -22.90 4.91
CA GLY A 178 0.65 -23.51 6.11
C GLY A 178 1.69 -22.69 6.84
N ASN A 179 1.89 -21.42 6.48
CA ASN A 179 2.83 -20.54 7.18
C ASN A 179 2.26 -20.10 8.53
N ARG A 180 3.00 -20.26 9.61
CA ARG A 180 2.67 -19.78 10.95
C ARG A 180 3.31 -18.43 11.28
N GLU A 181 4.42 -18.17 10.65
CA GLU A 181 5.30 -17.02 10.87
C GLU A 181 5.79 -16.50 9.53
N LEU A 182 6.06 -15.21 9.45
CA LEU A 182 6.56 -14.54 8.25
C LEU A 182 7.83 -13.78 8.56
N CYS A 183 8.78 -13.80 7.61
CA CYS A 183 9.93 -12.92 7.62
C CYS A 183 9.52 -11.56 7.07
N VAL A 184 9.56 -10.54 7.89
CA VAL A 184 9.14 -9.17 7.57
C VAL A 184 10.23 -8.18 7.90
N PHE A 185 10.20 -7.00 7.30
CA PHE A 185 11.03 -5.89 7.76
C PHE A 185 10.51 -5.35 9.09
N ARG A 186 11.41 -5.00 10.02
CA ARG A 186 10.99 -4.30 11.25
C ARG A 186 10.44 -2.91 10.91
N PRO A 187 9.55 -2.33 11.74
CA PRO A 187 9.08 -0.98 11.54
C PRO A 187 10.22 0.03 11.50
N LEU A 188 10.14 1.00 10.58
CA LEU A 188 11.08 2.12 10.51
C LEU A 188 10.88 3.02 11.73
N ARG A 189 11.95 3.28 12.49
CA ARG A 189 11.93 4.21 13.63
C ARG A 189 12.20 5.62 13.10
N VAL A 190 11.26 6.53 13.31
CA VAL A 190 11.31 7.89 12.78
C VAL A 190 11.35 8.91 13.91
N ALA A 191 12.39 9.74 13.93
CA ALA A 191 12.41 10.94 14.76
C ALA A 191 11.66 12.06 14.02
N LEU A 192 10.66 12.64 14.65
CA LEU A 192 9.88 13.76 14.12
C LEU A 192 10.07 15.00 15.00
N LEU A 193 10.47 16.11 14.39
CA LEU A 193 10.62 17.39 15.09
C LEU A 193 10.14 18.57 14.24
N SER A 194 9.72 19.63 14.92
CA SER A 194 9.43 20.93 14.30
C SER A 194 10.45 21.96 14.77
N THR A 195 10.70 22.97 13.92
CA THR A 195 11.49 24.13 14.23
C THR A 195 10.75 25.40 13.84
N GLY A 196 11.06 26.50 14.47
CA GLY A 196 10.50 27.83 14.19
C GLY A 196 10.15 28.56 15.50
N ASP A 197 10.68 29.76 15.65
CA ASP A 197 10.45 30.58 16.84
C ASP A 197 8.99 31.06 16.97
N GLU A 198 8.22 31.02 15.87
CA GLU A 198 6.79 31.30 15.85
C GLU A 198 5.92 30.12 16.31
N VAL A 199 6.47 28.88 16.31
CA VAL A 199 5.68 27.68 16.53
C VAL A 199 5.46 27.41 18.02
N ARG A 200 4.27 27.01 18.41
CA ARG A 200 3.89 26.66 19.79
C ARG A 200 3.11 25.34 19.83
N ASP A 201 3.27 24.60 20.91
CA ASP A 201 2.43 23.41 21.15
C ASP A 201 0.96 23.79 21.32
N PRO A 202 0.03 22.98 20.79
CA PRO A 202 -1.40 23.16 21.06
C PRO A 202 -1.70 23.24 22.55
N GLY A 203 -2.52 24.23 22.94
CA GLY A 203 -2.85 24.49 24.33
C GLY A 203 -1.87 25.42 25.08
N ALA A 204 -0.69 25.67 24.54
CA ALA A 204 0.19 26.69 25.09
C ALA A 204 -0.32 28.11 24.79
N PRO A 205 0.09 29.17 25.58
CA PRO A 205 -0.21 30.54 25.25
C PRO A 205 0.24 30.91 23.83
N LEU A 206 -0.61 31.61 23.09
CA LEU A 206 -0.35 32.05 21.72
C LEU A 206 -0.06 33.56 21.66
N PRO A 207 1.20 34.00 21.81
CA PRO A 207 1.54 35.40 21.68
C PRO A 207 1.34 35.89 20.25
N ARG A 208 1.29 37.23 20.10
CA ARG A 208 1.14 37.83 18.76
C ARG A 208 2.32 37.40 17.84
N GLY A 209 1.99 36.91 16.66
CA GLY A 209 2.95 36.42 15.68
C GLY A 209 3.26 34.93 15.79
N ALA A 210 2.79 34.24 16.85
CA ALA A 210 2.93 32.79 16.96
C ALA A 210 1.76 32.04 16.33
N ILE A 211 2.01 30.77 15.99
CA ILE A 211 1.02 29.81 15.48
C ILE A 211 1.15 28.48 16.23
N TYR A 212 0.08 27.70 16.27
CA TYR A 212 0.16 26.33 16.77
C TYR A 212 0.76 25.39 15.72
N ASP A 213 1.57 24.45 16.21
CA ASP A 213 2.15 23.37 15.38
C ASP A 213 1.07 22.39 14.94
N ALA A 214 0.64 22.51 13.69
CA ALA A 214 -0.25 21.55 13.07
C ALA A 214 0.50 20.46 12.30
N ASN A 215 1.69 20.78 11.80
CA ASN A 215 2.44 19.91 10.89
C ASN A 215 2.93 18.64 11.59
N ARG A 216 3.47 18.76 12.80
CA ARG A 216 3.99 17.63 13.57
C ARG A 216 2.91 16.59 13.85
N PHE A 217 1.70 17.02 14.21
CA PHE A 217 0.58 16.09 14.43
C PHE A 217 0.11 15.42 13.14
N MET A 218 0.04 16.15 12.03
CA MET A 218 -0.29 15.57 10.72
C MET A 218 0.77 14.56 10.28
N LEU A 219 2.04 14.94 10.34
CA LEU A 219 3.16 14.07 9.95
C LEU A 219 3.24 12.83 10.85
N GLY A 220 3.07 12.98 12.17
CA GLY A 220 3.04 11.86 13.10
C GLY A 220 1.96 10.84 12.74
N SER A 221 0.76 11.32 12.41
CA SER A 221 -0.35 10.47 11.98
C SER A 221 -0.05 9.77 10.64
N LEU A 222 0.46 10.50 9.64
CA LEU A 222 0.82 9.94 8.33
C LEU A 222 1.92 8.89 8.43
N LEU A 223 2.96 9.15 9.24
CA LEU A 223 4.05 8.22 9.48
C LEU A 223 3.57 6.94 10.18
N ALA A 224 2.71 7.08 11.19
CA ALA A 224 2.09 5.94 11.87
C ALA A 224 1.21 5.11 10.91
N GLY A 225 0.45 5.75 10.01
CA GLY A 225 -0.32 5.10 8.94
C GLY A 225 0.57 4.31 7.96
N LEU A 226 1.82 4.72 7.77
CA LEU A 226 2.83 3.97 7.02
C LEU A 226 3.46 2.81 7.82
N GLY A 227 3.05 2.59 9.09
CA GLY A 227 3.59 1.54 9.96
C GLY A 227 4.93 1.90 10.59
N CYS A 228 5.31 3.18 10.63
CA CYS A 228 6.51 3.64 11.32
C CYS A 228 6.31 3.71 12.84
N VAL A 229 7.36 3.52 13.59
CA VAL A 229 7.43 3.86 15.03
C VAL A 229 7.95 5.29 15.14
N VAL A 230 7.08 6.20 15.56
CA VAL A 230 7.36 7.64 15.57
C VAL A 230 7.73 8.10 16.97
N SER A 231 8.91 8.71 17.10
CA SER A 231 9.33 9.46 18.28
C SER A 231 9.11 10.94 18.03
N ASP A 232 8.12 11.51 18.72
CA ASP A 232 7.85 12.94 18.66
C ASP A 232 8.84 13.69 19.57
N LEU A 233 9.80 14.38 18.96
CA LEU A 233 10.83 15.15 19.65
C LEU A 233 10.38 16.58 19.99
N GLY A 234 9.18 16.96 19.62
CA GLY A 234 8.61 18.27 19.91
C GLY A 234 9.16 19.41 19.04
N ILE A 235 8.94 20.63 19.52
CA ILE A 235 9.44 21.83 18.89
C ILE A 235 10.85 22.11 19.41
N ARG A 236 11.83 22.18 18.53
CA ARG A 236 13.20 22.53 18.90
C ARG A 236 13.45 24.03 18.66
N PRO A 237 14.15 24.70 19.58
CA PRO A 237 14.53 26.10 19.39
C PRO A 237 15.31 26.26 18.09
N ASP A 238 15.00 27.31 17.33
CA ASP A 238 15.70 27.61 16.06
C ASP A 238 17.07 28.24 16.35
N ARG A 239 17.94 27.43 16.95
CA ARG A 239 19.32 27.75 17.29
C ARG A 239 20.21 26.59 16.91
N GLU A 240 21.29 26.87 16.18
CA GLU A 240 22.20 25.88 15.61
C GLU A 240 22.69 24.84 16.63
N ALA A 241 23.17 25.26 17.79
CA ALA A 241 23.67 24.34 18.81
C ALA A 241 22.58 23.36 19.33
N ALA A 242 21.36 23.86 19.59
CA ALA A 242 20.26 23.04 20.05
C ALA A 242 19.79 22.03 18.97
N LEU A 243 19.87 22.43 17.70
CA LEU A 243 19.55 21.54 16.57
C LEU A 243 20.63 20.49 16.35
N ILE A 244 21.92 20.84 16.48
CA ILE A 244 23.03 19.89 16.40
C ILE A 244 22.84 18.78 17.45
N ASP A 245 22.60 19.14 18.71
CA ASP A 245 22.42 18.16 19.79
C ASP A 245 21.20 17.27 19.54
N ALA A 246 20.06 17.87 19.15
CA ALA A 246 18.83 17.11 18.87
C ALA A 246 18.97 16.17 17.66
N LEU A 247 19.62 16.60 16.59
CA LEU A 247 19.86 15.79 15.39
C LEU A 247 20.87 14.68 15.63
N ALA A 248 21.94 14.93 16.41
CA ALA A 248 22.91 13.92 16.80
C ALA A 248 22.25 12.83 17.67
N GLU A 249 21.43 13.21 18.66
CA GLU A 249 20.68 12.25 19.50
C GLU A 249 19.68 11.46 18.63
N ALA A 250 18.93 12.14 17.74
CA ALA A 250 17.98 11.49 16.84
C ALA A 250 18.67 10.45 15.95
N SER A 251 19.82 10.78 15.36
CA SER A 251 20.56 9.87 14.47
C SER A 251 21.09 8.61 15.18
N ALA A 252 21.35 8.68 16.48
CA ALA A 252 21.83 7.53 17.26
C ALA A 252 20.72 6.49 17.56
N GLN A 253 19.43 6.88 17.50
CA GLN A 253 18.32 6.06 17.98
C GLN A 253 17.28 5.73 16.90
N HIS A 254 17.33 6.39 15.74
CA HIS A 254 16.32 6.28 14.71
C HIS A 254 16.92 5.90 13.35
N ASP A 255 16.06 5.49 12.45
CA ASP A 255 16.41 5.07 11.08
C ASP A 255 16.14 6.17 10.04
N LEU A 256 15.35 7.17 10.42
CA LEU A 256 14.98 8.34 9.63
C LEU A 256 14.71 9.53 10.54
N ILE A 257 15.11 10.72 10.10
CA ILE A 257 14.76 12.00 10.74
C ILE A 257 13.84 12.77 9.81
N VAL A 258 12.70 13.27 10.33
CA VAL A 258 11.75 14.10 9.60
C VAL A 258 11.63 15.44 10.32
N THR A 259 11.84 16.55 9.59
CA THR A 259 11.64 17.90 10.12
C THR A 259 10.52 18.61 9.40
N SER A 260 9.80 19.48 10.10
CA SER A 260 8.87 20.44 9.52
C SER A 260 9.28 21.86 9.88
N GLY A 261 9.45 22.70 8.86
CA GLY A 261 10.07 24.01 8.99
C GLY A 261 11.60 23.97 8.90
N GLY A 262 12.25 25.13 8.87
CA GLY A 262 13.69 25.26 8.83
C GLY A 262 14.36 24.71 7.55
N VAL A 263 13.65 24.59 6.44
CA VAL A 263 14.16 24.09 5.16
C VAL A 263 13.96 25.12 4.04
N SER A 264 14.03 26.37 4.39
CA SER A 264 13.96 27.48 3.44
C SER A 264 15.36 27.82 2.91
N THR A 265 15.42 28.51 1.78
CA THR A 265 16.68 29.08 1.26
C THR A 265 17.04 30.40 1.94
N GLY A 266 16.48 30.72 3.12
CA GLY A 266 16.71 31.92 3.88
C GLY A 266 18.04 31.92 4.64
N GLU A 267 18.57 33.09 4.93
CA GLU A 267 19.84 33.27 5.66
C GLU A 267 19.77 32.81 7.14
N GLU A 268 18.57 32.63 7.70
CA GLU A 268 18.31 32.23 9.09
C GLU A 268 17.93 30.75 9.20
N ASP A 269 18.37 29.88 8.27
CA ASP A 269 18.03 28.44 8.30
C ASP A 269 19.06 27.66 9.11
N HIS A 270 18.85 27.58 10.43
CA HIS A 270 19.75 26.88 11.34
C HIS A 270 19.71 25.34 11.19
N VAL A 271 18.64 24.77 10.60
CA VAL A 271 18.60 23.32 10.28
C VAL A 271 19.65 22.98 9.24
N LYS A 272 19.81 23.84 8.21
CA LYS A 272 20.84 23.68 7.20
C LYS A 272 22.22 23.60 7.82
N SER A 273 22.60 24.61 8.59
CA SER A 273 23.92 24.69 9.23
C SER A 273 24.17 23.49 10.16
N ALA A 274 23.15 23.08 10.92
CA ALA A 274 23.28 21.94 11.84
C ALA A 274 23.50 20.63 11.09
N VAL A 275 22.75 20.40 9.99
CA VAL A 275 22.90 19.17 9.20
C VAL A 275 24.24 19.13 8.47
N GLU A 276 24.70 20.24 7.88
CA GLU A 276 26.00 20.33 7.18
C GLU A 276 27.20 20.07 8.12
N ARG A 277 27.05 20.31 9.42
CA ARG A 277 28.06 19.95 10.42
C ARG A 277 28.08 18.49 10.82
N LEU A 278 26.93 17.80 10.72
CA LEU A 278 26.76 16.42 11.16
C LEU A 278 26.76 15.42 10.00
N GLY A 279 26.67 15.92 8.77
CA GLY A 279 26.56 15.08 7.58
C GLY A 279 26.46 15.87 6.30
N THR A 280 25.56 15.49 5.42
CA THR A 280 25.34 16.14 4.11
C THR A 280 23.90 16.57 3.94
N LEU A 281 23.68 17.67 3.23
CA LEU A 281 22.35 18.19 2.94
C LEU A 281 22.26 18.65 1.48
N HIS A 282 21.19 18.24 0.82
CA HIS A 282 20.86 18.64 -0.54
C HIS A 282 19.50 19.33 -0.55
N PHE A 283 19.42 20.50 -1.15
CA PHE A 283 18.15 21.20 -1.33
C PHE A 283 17.56 20.89 -2.70
N TRP A 284 16.42 20.19 -2.68
CA TRP A 284 15.65 19.97 -3.88
C TRP A 284 14.58 21.04 -4.06
N ARG A 285 14.48 21.55 -5.26
CA ARG A 285 13.43 22.46 -5.66
C ARG A 285 12.49 21.72 -6.61
N LEU A 286 11.44 21.15 -6.08
CA LEU A 286 10.50 20.37 -6.87
C LEU A 286 9.68 21.26 -7.82
N ALA A 287 9.47 20.81 -9.06
CA ALA A 287 8.61 21.43 -10.05
C ALA A 287 7.13 21.20 -9.77
N ILE A 288 6.71 21.31 -8.50
CA ILE A 288 5.35 21.11 -8.04
C ILE A 288 4.74 22.37 -7.41
N LYS A 289 3.42 22.37 -7.22
CA LYS A 289 2.69 23.41 -6.50
C LYS A 289 1.47 22.80 -5.79
N PRO A 290 1.31 23.02 -4.46
CA PRO A 290 2.26 23.63 -3.52
C PRO A 290 3.40 22.68 -3.14
N GLY A 291 4.44 23.18 -2.46
CA GLY A 291 5.47 22.34 -1.86
C GLY A 291 6.78 22.29 -2.64
N ARG A 292 7.34 23.46 -2.99
CA ARG A 292 8.55 23.55 -3.79
C ARG A 292 9.85 23.16 -3.09
N PRO A 293 10.17 23.68 -1.88
CA PRO A 293 11.43 23.36 -1.20
C PRO A 293 11.30 22.06 -0.41
N VAL A 294 12.30 21.20 -0.56
CA VAL A 294 12.52 19.99 0.25
C VAL A 294 14.00 19.89 0.52
N ALA A 295 14.36 19.54 1.74
CA ALA A 295 15.73 19.19 2.09
C ALA A 295 15.84 17.67 2.22
N LEU A 296 16.78 17.07 1.53
CA LEU A 296 17.18 15.68 1.67
C LEU A 296 18.62 15.62 2.12
N GLY A 297 18.94 14.75 3.06
CA GLY A 297 20.29 14.66 3.59
C GLY A 297 20.48 13.46 4.50
N GLN A 298 21.56 13.51 5.24
CA GLN A 298 21.85 12.53 6.28
C GLN A 298 22.58 13.17 7.46
N VAL A 299 22.37 12.62 8.62
CA VAL A 299 23.03 12.98 9.88
C VAL A 299 23.58 11.70 10.49
N GLY A 300 24.89 11.62 10.69
CA GLY A 300 25.53 10.42 11.23
C GLY A 300 25.24 9.14 10.41
N GLY A 301 24.97 9.27 9.10
CA GLY A 301 24.60 8.15 8.22
C GLY A 301 23.10 7.82 8.21
N VAL A 302 22.27 8.51 9.00
CA VAL A 302 20.82 8.35 9.04
C VAL A 302 20.16 9.32 8.07
N PRO A 303 19.28 8.89 7.16
CA PRO A 303 18.54 9.74 6.26
C PRO A 303 17.76 10.84 7.00
N LEU A 304 17.73 12.04 6.41
CA LEU A 304 16.95 13.17 6.88
C LEU A 304 16.10 13.73 5.74
N ILE A 305 14.84 14.00 6.02
CA ILE A 305 13.95 14.74 5.13
C ILE A 305 13.37 15.96 5.84
N GLY A 306 13.61 17.13 5.28
CA GLY A 306 13.04 18.38 5.72
C GLY A 306 11.88 18.81 4.83
N LEU A 307 10.71 19.05 5.43
CA LEU A 307 9.47 19.38 4.77
C LEU A 307 9.13 20.88 4.95
N PRO A 308 8.37 21.49 4.01
CA PRO A 308 7.98 22.89 4.11
C PRO A 308 7.26 23.23 5.43
N GLY A 309 7.20 24.54 5.79
CA GLY A 309 6.43 25.01 6.95
C GLY A 309 4.91 25.14 6.70
N ASN A 310 4.47 25.42 5.45
CA ASN A 310 3.05 25.57 5.14
C ASN A 310 2.30 24.23 5.10
N PRO A 311 1.20 24.04 5.83
CA PRO A 311 0.57 22.73 6.04
C PRO A 311 0.12 22.01 4.77
N VAL A 312 -0.44 22.71 3.78
CA VAL A 312 -0.84 22.07 2.50
C VAL A 312 0.40 21.68 1.69
N ALA A 313 1.47 22.49 1.76
CA ALA A 313 2.73 22.13 1.13
C ALA A 313 3.36 20.89 1.78
N VAL A 314 3.33 20.80 3.11
CA VAL A 314 3.76 19.60 3.87
C VAL A 314 3.05 18.37 3.36
N ILE A 315 1.72 18.38 3.32
CA ILE A 315 0.92 17.22 2.87
C ILE A 315 1.29 16.82 1.44
N VAL A 316 1.26 17.77 0.50
CA VAL A 316 1.56 17.46 -0.91
C VAL A 316 2.97 16.91 -1.06
N THR A 317 3.96 17.55 -0.43
CA THR A 317 5.35 17.09 -0.50
C THR A 317 5.54 15.76 0.19
N PHE A 318 4.85 15.53 1.31
CA PHE A 318 4.84 14.22 1.97
C PHE A 318 4.31 13.13 1.04
N LEU A 319 3.15 13.33 0.43
CA LEU A 319 2.52 12.33 -0.43
C LEU A 319 3.33 12.04 -1.70
N VAL A 320 3.92 13.09 -2.29
CA VAL A 320 4.62 13.00 -3.59
C VAL A 320 6.05 12.49 -3.44
N LEU A 321 6.74 12.86 -2.36
CA LEU A 321 8.18 12.57 -2.20
C LEU A 321 8.50 11.78 -0.92
N ALA A 322 8.06 12.25 0.25
CA ALA A 322 8.45 11.63 1.51
C ALA A 322 7.88 10.22 1.65
N ARG A 323 6.61 10.02 1.30
CA ARG A 323 5.95 8.71 1.38
C ARG A 323 6.66 7.64 0.53
N PRO A 324 6.98 7.84 -0.77
CA PRO A 324 7.78 6.91 -1.56
C PRO A 324 9.16 6.63 -0.95
N LEU A 325 9.87 7.66 -0.50
CA LEU A 325 11.17 7.52 0.16
C LEU A 325 11.04 6.65 1.44
N ILE A 326 10.08 6.96 2.31
CA ILE A 326 9.86 6.26 3.58
C ILE A 326 9.49 4.79 3.34
N THR A 327 8.60 4.53 2.39
CA THR A 327 8.20 3.15 2.07
C THR A 327 9.35 2.34 1.48
N LYS A 328 10.20 2.96 0.67
CA LYS A 328 11.42 2.33 0.13
C LYS A 328 12.44 2.02 1.25
N LEU A 329 12.70 2.99 2.14
CA LEU A 329 13.56 2.78 3.32
C LEU A 329 13.03 1.67 4.24
N ALA A 330 11.72 1.50 4.33
CA ALA A 330 11.06 0.45 5.09
C ALA A 330 11.02 -0.92 4.36
N GLY A 331 11.49 -1.01 3.12
CA GLY A 331 11.59 -2.25 2.35
C GLY A 331 10.44 -2.54 1.40
N ALA A 332 9.52 -1.61 1.16
CA ALA A 332 8.46 -1.80 0.16
C ALA A 332 9.00 -1.64 -1.26
N THR A 333 8.52 -2.48 -2.19
CA THR A 333 8.90 -2.45 -3.61
C THR A 333 7.83 -1.83 -4.51
N ASN A 334 6.59 -1.72 -4.05
CA ASN A 334 5.49 -1.14 -4.82
C ASN A 334 4.74 -0.14 -3.94
N SER A 335 5.09 1.14 -4.06
CA SER A 335 4.53 2.23 -3.26
C SER A 335 3.73 3.25 -4.06
N GLU A 336 3.61 3.07 -5.38
CA GLU A 336 2.86 3.98 -6.22
C GLU A 336 1.36 3.93 -5.89
N PRO A 337 0.73 5.09 -5.58
CA PRO A 337 -0.70 5.13 -5.34
C PRO A 337 -1.49 5.00 -6.65
N ARG A 338 -2.68 4.44 -6.57
CA ARG A 338 -3.58 4.38 -7.72
C ARG A 338 -4.18 5.76 -7.99
N LEU A 339 -4.10 6.18 -9.24
CA LEU A 339 -4.78 7.36 -9.74
C LEU A 339 -6.08 6.95 -10.43
N PHE A 340 -7.10 7.77 -10.29
CA PHE A 340 -8.41 7.52 -10.90
C PHE A 340 -8.75 8.65 -11.86
N PRO A 341 -9.09 8.36 -13.14
CA PRO A 341 -9.54 9.38 -14.06
C PRO A 341 -10.94 9.87 -13.66
N VAL A 342 -11.08 11.17 -13.41
CA VAL A 342 -12.37 11.80 -13.07
C VAL A 342 -12.58 13.03 -13.93
N SER A 343 -13.84 13.38 -14.21
CA SER A 343 -14.16 14.61 -14.93
C SER A 343 -13.97 15.84 -14.05
N ALA A 344 -13.33 16.87 -14.55
CA ALA A 344 -13.23 18.15 -13.87
C ALA A 344 -14.57 18.89 -13.86
N GLY A 345 -15.11 19.17 -12.68
CA GLY A 345 -16.31 20.00 -12.50
C GLY A 345 -16.00 21.51 -12.42
N PHE A 346 -14.80 21.93 -12.85
CA PHE A 346 -14.33 23.32 -12.78
C PHE A 346 -13.39 23.63 -13.93
N ALA A 347 -13.31 24.92 -14.29
CA ALA A 347 -12.28 25.43 -15.18
C ALA A 347 -11.11 25.99 -14.37
N TYR A 348 -9.88 25.85 -14.87
CA TYR A 348 -8.69 26.32 -14.19
C TYR A 348 -7.60 26.75 -15.18
N ARG A 349 -6.85 27.80 -14.84
CA ARG A 349 -5.68 28.25 -15.61
C ARG A 349 -4.45 28.22 -14.76
N LYS A 350 -3.34 27.69 -15.27
CA LYS A 350 -2.04 27.64 -14.62
C LYS A 350 -0.91 28.04 -15.54
N LYS A 351 0.21 28.42 -14.97
CA LYS A 351 1.44 28.59 -15.76
C LYS A 351 2.06 27.21 -16.01
N PRO A 352 2.52 26.92 -17.24
CA PRO A 352 3.30 25.72 -17.52
C PRO A 352 4.59 25.61 -16.68
N GLY A 353 5.21 24.45 -16.65
CA GLY A 353 6.51 24.18 -16.04
C GLY A 353 6.47 23.65 -14.61
N ARG A 354 5.27 23.48 -14.02
CA ARG A 354 5.10 22.82 -12.73
C ARG A 354 3.85 21.95 -12.71
N ARG A 355 3.93 20.80 -12.08
CA ARG A 355 2.77 19.97 -11.77
C ARG A 355 1.99 20.60 -10.61
N GLU A 356 0.68 20.72 -10.75
CA GLU A 356 -0.16 21.30 -9.70
C GLU A 356 -1.08 20.25 -9.08
N TYR A 357 -1.10 20.25 -7.74
CA TYR A 357 -1.92 19.35 -6.92
C TYR A 357 -3.06 20.17 -6.29
N LEU A 358 -4.24 20.07 -6.89
CA LEU A 358 -5.40 20.86 -6.50
C LEU A 358 -6.31 20.05 -5.56
N ARG A 359 -6.59 20.58 -4.37
CA ARG A 359 -7.52 19.97 -3.42
C ARG A 359 -8.92 19.96 -4.03
N ALA A 360 -9.54 18.79 -4.06
CA ALA A 360 -10.86 18.62 -4.65
C ALA A 360 -11.69 17.56 -3.91
N SER A 361 -13.00 17.78 -3.91
CA SER A 361 -13.98 16.79 -3.43
C SER A 361 -14.64 16.12 -4.64
N LEU A 362 -15.01 14.85 -4.48
CA LEU A 362 -15.77 14.12 -5.47
C LEU A 362 -17.28 14.32 -5.24
N LYS A 363 -17.98 14.72 -6.28
CA LYS A 363 -19.43 14.90 -6.23
C LYS A 363 -20.12 14.13 -7.34
N ARG A 364 -21.28 13.58 -7.04
CA ARG A 364 -22.12 12.97 -8.06
C ARG A 364 -22.83 14.07 -8.86
N SER A 365 -22.77 14.00 -10.19
CA SER A 365 -23.43 14.91 -11.12
C SER A 365 -24.13 14.05 -12.20
N GLY A 366 -25.44 13.80 -12.03
CA GLY A 366 -26.17 12.78 -12.80
C GLY A 366 -25.57 11.39 -12.57
N ASP A 367 -25.20 10.71 -13.63
CA ASP A 367 -24.57 9.36 -13.58
C ASP A 367 -23.03 9.40 -13.46
N ALA A 368 -22.42 10.58 -13.50
CA ALA A 368 -20.98 10.75 -13.43
C ALA A 368 -20.51 11.22 -12.03
N VAL A 369 -19.25 10.90 -11.72
CA VAL A 369 -18.53 11.49 -10.59
C VAL A 369 -17.62 12.58 -11.13
N VAL A 370 -17.70 13.78 -10.54
CA VAL A 370 -16.90 14.94 -10.93
C VAL A 370 -16.05 15.44 -9.76
N ALA A 371 -14.83 15.88 -10.06
CA ALA A 371 -13.99 16.55 -9.10
C ALA A 371 -14.37 18.03 -9.01
N VAL A 372 -14.64 18.52 -7.81
CA VAL A 372 -14.94 19.93 -7.53
C VAL A 372 -13.80 20.52 -6.71
N LYS A 373 -13.06 21.44 -7.33
CA LYS A 373 -11.92 22.11 -6.69
C LYS A 373 -12.35 22.89 -5.44
N TYR A 374 -11.54 22.84 -4.39
CA TYR A 374 -11.75 23.71 -3.23
C TYR A 374 -11.67 25.18 -3.64
N ALA A 375 -12.59 26.00 -3.10
CA ALA A 375 -12.82 27.35 -3.59
C ALA A 375 -11.62 28.32 -3.39
N ARG A 376 -10.79 28.10 -2.36
CA ARG A 376 -9.67 28.96 -2.02
C ARG A 376 -8.34 28.28 -2.34
N ASP A 377 -7.44 29.03 -2.96
CA ASP A 377 -6.06 28.63 -3.16
C ASP A 377 -5.18 29.11 -1.98
N GLY A 378 -4.02 28.47 -1.82
CA GLY A 378 -3.05 28.84 -0.79
C GLY A 378 -2.49 27.63 -0.05
N ALA A 379 -1.18 27.67 0.22
CA ALA A 379 -0.45 26.59 0.89
C ALA A 379 -0.69 26.53 2.41
N GLY A 380 -1.21 27.62 3.01
CA GLY A 380 -1.54 27.71 4.44
C GLY A 380 -2.98 27.34 4.79
N ILE A 381 -3.83 26.99 3.82
CA ILE A 381 -5.27 26.75 4.08
C ILE A 381 -5.49 25.26 4.43
N LEU A 382 -5.16 24.88 5.67
CA LEU A 382 -5.28 23.50 6.15
C LEU A 382 -6.70 22.94 6.00
N SER A 383 -7.73 23.73 6.23
CA SER A 383 -9.12 23.30 6.06
C SER A 383 -9.46 22.84 4.64
N SER A 384 -8.65 23.21 3.64
CA SER A 384 -8.83 22.72 2.26
C SER A 384 -8.51 21.23 2.11
N ILE A 385 -7.56 20.72 2.89
CA ILE A 385 -7.26 19.28 2.95
C ILE A 385 -8.40 18.54 3.66
N VAL A 386 -8.81 19.03 4.84
CA VAL A 386 -9.87 18.40 5.67
C VAL A 386 -11.21 18.30 4.92
N ARG A 387 -11.50 19.23 4.02
CA ARG A 387 -12.76 19.31 3.25
C ARG A 387 -12.64 18.77 1.82
N SER A 388 -11.57 18.11 1.49
CA SER A 388 -11.34 17.48 0.18
C SER A 388 -11.21 15.97 0.33
N ASP A 389 -11.55 15.24 -0.72
CA ASP A 389 -11.43 13.79 -0.77
C ASP A 389 -10.09 13.36 -1.38
N GLY A 390 -9.37 14.30 -2.03
CA GLY A 390 -8.10 14.01 -2.69
C GLY A 390 -7.55 15.21 -3.44
N LEU A 391 -6.63 14.91 -4.35
CA LEU A 391 -5.91 15.88 -5.17
C LEU A 391 -6.19 15.61 -6.66
N VAL A 392 -6.63 16.64 -7.39
CA VAL A 392 -6.57 16.66 -8.86
C VAL A 392 -5.14 17.00 -9.26
N ILE A 393 -4.56 16.21 -10.16
CA ILE A 393 -3.21 16.40 -10.67
C ILE A 393 -3.28 17.04 -12.05
N LEU A 394 -2.57 18.15 -12.21
CA LEU A 394 -2.42 18.83 -13.50
C LEU A 394 -0.94 18.81 -13.90
N ASP A 395 -0.65 18.21 -15.04
CA ASP A 395 0.71 18.05 -15.55
C ASP A 395 1.43 19.37 -15.79
N GLU A 396 2.76 19.30 -15.90
CA GLU A 396 3.64 20.44 -16.11
C GLU A 396 3.30 21.22 -17.37
N ALA A 397 2.97 20.51 -18.45
CA ALA A 397 2.65 21.11 -19.76
C ALA A 397 1.28 21.78 -19.82
N ALA A 398 0.35 21.39 -18.93
CA ALA A 398 -0.99 21.96 -18.90
C ALA A 398 -0.95 23.46 -18.61
N SER A 399 -1.75 24.23 -19.34
CA SER A 399 -1.95 25.67 -19.12
C SER A 399 -3.40 26.03 -18.81
N GLU A 400 -4.33 25.23 -19.30
CA GLU A 400 -5.77 25.41 -19.12
C GLU A 400 -6.46 24.08 -18.92
N LEU A 401 -7.48 24.07 -18.06
CA LEU A 401 -8.39 22.96 -17.81
C LEU A 401 -9.82 23.48 -18.05
N THR A 402 -10.58 22.77 -18.85
CA THR A 402 -12.00 23.07 -19.10
C THR A 402 -12.89 22.09 -18.32
N VAL A 403 -14.12 22.51 -18.02
CA VAL A 403 -15.13 21.63 -17.40
C VAL A 403 -15.36 20.40 -18.30
N GLY A 404 -15.43 19.23 -17.68
CA GLY A 404 -15.63 17.94 -18.37
C GLY A 404 -14.33 17.25 -18.81
N THR A 405 -13.17 17.92 -18.77
CA THR A 405 -11.88 17.28 -19.07
C THR A 405 -11.59 16.18 -18.05
N LEU A 406 -11.15 15.02 -18.51
CA LEU A 406 -10.62 13.97 -17.63
C LEU A 406 -9.28 14.38 -17.04
N VAL A 407 -9.14 14.23 -15.74
CA VAL A 407 -7.93 14.53 -14.98
C VAL A 407 -7.63 13.38 -14.01
N ASP A 408 -6.36 13.18 -13.69
CA ASP A 408 -5.95 12.24 -12.67
C ASP A 408 -6.34 12.75 -11.29
N PHE A 409 -6.97 11.90 -10.51
CA PHE A 409 -7.35 12.14 -9.13
C PHE A 409 -6.64 11.16 -8.20
N LEU A 410 -5.95 11.69 -7.20
CA LEU A 410 -5.31 10.94 -6.12
C LEU A 410 -6.21 11.00 -4.87
N PRO A 411 -6.97 9.95 -4.55
CA PRO A 411 -7.77 9.93 -3.33
C PRO A 411 -6.90 9.90 -2.08
N PHE A 412 -7.30 10.61 -1.04
CA PHE A 412 -6.61 10.56 0.25
C PHE A 412 -6.68 9.17 0.91
N SER A 413 -7.72 8.39 0.63
CA SER A 413 -7.82 6.99 1.07
C SER A 413 -6.71 6.06 0.54
N GLU A 414 -6.09 6.40 -0.59
CA GLU A 414 -4.96 5.62 -1.15
C GLU A 414 -3.62 5.94 -0.46
N VAL A 415 -3.52 7.08 0.23
CA VAL A 415 -2.23 7.64 0.66
C VAL A 415 -2.17 8.11 2.11
N MET A 416 -3.30 8.23 2.80
CA MET A 416 -3.40 8.72 4.19
C MET A 416 -4.06 7.73 5.16
N GLY A 417 -4.57 6.59 4.65
CA GLY A 417 -5.34 5.60 5.41
C GLY A 417 -4.51 4.58 6.16
#